data_c4be824c12d811867454740558e4f3ed
#
_entry.id   c4be824c12d811867454740558e4f3ed
#
_cell.length_a   1.000
_cell.length_b   1.000
_cell.length_c   1.000
_cell.angle_alpha   90.00
_cell.angle_beta   90.00
_cell.angle_gamma   90.00
#
_symmetry.space_group_name_H-M   'P 1'
#
loop_
_entity.id
_entity.type
_entity.pdbx_description
1 polymer ?
#
loop_
_entity_poly.entity_id
_entity_poly.type
_entity_poly.pdbx_seq_one_letter_code
_entity_poly.pdbx_strand_id
1 'polypeptide(L)'
;MAYGLAGTLSFDPRRDALTGAKGDEVRLDAPAVADELPPRGFVAATGGYQAPPTDVRGVEVLVDPKSDRLALLEPFAPWHGGDFTDLPVLIKAQGKCTTDHISMAGPWLKYRGHLDNISNNMLIGAVNAFTGETNRVKNQLDGSSGEVPQVARAYKAAGLRWLVVGDENYGEGSSREHAAMEPRHLGCAAVLVRSFARIHETNLKKQGILPLTFADPADYDRVQQDDRVAIGPLAEMAPGRPLRLTLTHGDGRSESFEVLHTFTAEQIAWFRAGSALNRIKSGRG
;
A
#
# COMPACT_ATOMS: atom_id res chain seq x y z
N MET A 1 25.03 -16.79 -17.35
CA MET A 1 26.45 -16.75 -17.73
C MET A 1 26.61 -16.74 -19.25
N ALA A 2 26.07 -17.69 -20.02
CA ALA A 2 26.21 -17.74 -21.50
C ALA A 2 25.88 -16.44 -22.23
N TYR A 3 24.70 -15.83 -21.94
CA TYR A 3 24.31 -14.55 -22.53
C TYR A 3 25.21 -13.37 -22.11
N GLY A 4 25.76 -13.42 -20.89
CA GLY A 4 26.74 -12.42 -20.45
C GLY A 4 28.06 -12.49 -21.17
N LEU A 5 28.52 -13.71 -21.53
CA LEU A 5 29.71 -13.92 -22.34
C LEU A 5 29.50 -13.53 -23.82
N ALA A 6 28.33 -13.84 -24.36
CA ALA A 6 27.95 -13.52 -25.73
C ALA A 6 27.64 -12.01 -25.94
N GLY A 7 27.28 -11.28 -24.87
CA GLY A 7 26.87 -9.87 -24.96
C GLY A 7 25.51 -9.64 -25.65
N THR A 8 24.74 -10.69 -25.89
CA THR A 8 23.46 -10.63 -26.61
C THR A 8 22.50 -11.71 -26.10
N LEU A 9 21.19 -11.41 -26.09
CA LEU A 9 20.15 -12.37 -25.80
C LEU A 9 19.75 -13.24 -26.99
N SER A 10 20.21 -12.93 -28.19
CA SER A 10 19.97 -13.71 -29.42
C SER A 10 20.88 -14.95 -29.55
N PHE A 11 21.84 -15.12 -28.64
CA PHE A 11 22.75 -16.26 -28.60
C PHE A 11 22.03 -17.53 -28.11
N ASP A 12 22.07 -18.62 -28.90
CA ASP A 12 21.62 -19.93 -28.45
C ASP A 12 22.83 -20.73 -27.92
N PRO A 13 22.99 -20.88 -26.58
CA PRO A 13 24.16 -21.55 -26.00
C PRO A 13 24.31 -23.04 -26.41
N ARG A 14 23.27 -23.63 -27.01
CA ARG A 14 23.30 -25.04 -27.49
C ARG A 14 23.78 -25.18 -28.92
N ARG A 15 23.79 -24.07 -29.69
CA ARG A 15 24.04 -24.08 -31.12
C ARG A 15 25.16 -23.15 -31.56
N ASP A 16 25.22 -21.98 -30.94
CA ASP A 16 26.14 -20.92 -31.33
C ASP A 16 27.48 -21.08 -30.61
N ALA A 17 28.52 -20.59 -31.27
CA ALA A 17 29.86 -20.51 -30.70
C ALA A 17 30.19 -19.09 -30.26
N LEU A 18 30.96 -18.96 -29.20
CA LEU A 18 31.60 -17.70 -28.79
C LEU A 18 32.92 -17.54 -29.54
N THR A 19 33.33 -16.30 -29.78
CA THR A 19 34.66 -16.00 -30.28
C THR A 19 35.63 -15.81 -29.12
N GLY A 20 36.60 -16.69 -29.00
CA GLY A 20 37.64 -16.59 -27.98
C GLY A 20 38.57 -15.40 -28.21
N ALA A 21 39.40 -15.05 -27.22
CA ALA A 21 40.33 -13.91 -27.29
C ALA A 21 41.36 -14.02 -28.39
N LYS A 22 41.60 -15.22 -28.93
CA LYS A 22 42.52 -15.50 -30.04
C LYS A 22 41.82 -15.64 -31.39
N GLY A 23 40.50 -15.37 -31.44
CA GLY A 23 39.67 -15.53 -32.64
C GLY A 23 39.22 -16.97 -32.90
N ASP A 24 39.43 -17.88 -32.01
CA ASP A 24 38.99 -19.27 -32.06
C ASP A 24 37.49 -19.39 -31.72
N GLU A 25 36.83 -20.37 -32.30
CA GLU A 25 35.46 -20.71 -31.94
C GLU A 25 35.42 -21.54 -30.64
N VAL A 26 34.67 -21.06 -29.63
CA VAL A 26 34.47 -21.76 -28.38
C VAL A 26 32.98 -22.08 -28.23
N ARG A 27 32.67 -23.37 -28.18
CA ARG A 27 31.31 -23.84 -27.85
C ARG A 27 31.18 -24.11 -26.34
N LEU A 28 30.06 -23.71 -25.79
CA LEU A 28 29.78 -23.96 -24.39
C LEU A 28 29.22 -25.40 -24.26
N ASP A 29 29.83 -26.20 -23.42
CA ASP A 29 29.28 -27.51 -23.05
C ASP A 29 28.09 -27.30 -22.12
N ALA A 30 27.02 -28.09 -22.34
CA ALA A 30 25.91 -28.11 -21.40
C ALA A 30 26.42 -28.65 -20.06
N PRO A 31 26.09 -27.99 -18.93
CA PRO A 31 26.43 -28.52 -17.63
C PRO A 31 25.81 -29.91 -17.45
N ALA A 32 26.52 -30.78 -16.79
CA ALA A 32 25.93 -32.09 -16.39
C ALA A 32 24.67 -31.84 -15.56
N VAL A 33 23.64 -32.65 -15.78
CA VAL A 33 22.45 -32.61 -14.92
C VAL A 33 22.91 -32.94 -13.51
N ALA A 34 22.84 -31.98 -12.61
CA ALA A 34 23.11 -32.23 -11.20
C ALA A 34 21.87 -32.91 -10.58
N ASP A 35 22.12 -33.83 -9.64
CA ASP A 35 21.05 -34.35 -8.82
C ASP A 35 20.35 -33.19 -8.11
N GLU A 36 19.01 -33.23 -8.04
CA GLU A 36 18.21 -32.16 -7.39
C GLU A 36 18.59 -31.98 -5.91
N LEU A 37 19.13 -33.01 -5.31
CA LEU A 37 19.63 -32.99 -3.92
C LEU A 37 21.13 -33.28 -3.89
N PRO A 38 21.89 -32.64 -3.00
CA PRO A 38 23.29 -32.95 -2.80
C PRO A 38 23.46 -34.46 -2.47
N PRO A 39 24.44 -35.18 -3.09
CA PRO A 39 24.62 -36.63 -2.87
C PRO A 39 24.79 -37.02 -1.40
N ARG A 40 25.24 -36.12 -0.56
CA ARG A 40 25.40 -36.28 0.90
C ARG A 40 24.23 -35.80 1.72
N GLY A 41 23.11 -35.38 1.07
CA GLY A 41 22.00 -34.70 1.70
C GLY A 41 22.38 -33.33 2.25
N PHE A 42 21.46 -32.73 2.99
CA PHE A 42 21.73 -31.49 3.70
C PHE A 42 22.26 -31.78 5.10
N VAL A 43 23.31 -31.11 5.51
CA VAL A 43 23.74 -31.13 6.91
C VAL A 43 22.67 -30.39 7.71
N ALA A 44 21.95 -31.16 8.56
CA ALA A 44 21.01 -30.54 9.48
C ALA A 44 21.77 -29.62 10.43
N ALA A 45 21.43 -28.34 10.40
CA ALA A 45 21.95 -27.37 11.37
C ALA A 45 21.41 -27.76 12.76
N THR A 46 22.26 -28.34 13.60
CA THR A 46 21.92 -28.59 15.00
C THR A 46 22.12 -27.30 15.80
N GLY A 47 21.08 -26.82 16.48
CA GLY A 47 21.19 -25.68 17.41
C GLY A 47 20.86 -24.30 16.83
N GLY A 48 20.39 -24.18 15.58
CA GLY A 48 19.96 -22.92 14.99
C GLY A 48 18.55 -22.47 15.38
N TYR A 49 17.70 -23.38 15.81
CA TYR A 49 16.35 -23.09 16.24
C TYR A 49 16.28 -22.82 17.75
N GLN A 50 15.90 -21.59 18.10
CA GLN A 50 15.51 -21.25 19.47
C GLN A 50 13.98 -21.26 19.55
N ALA A 51 13.42 -22.21 20.29
CA ALA A 51 12.00 -22.23 20.54
C ALA A 51 11.59 -20.99 21.35
N PRO A 52 10.48 -20.33 20.98
CA PRO A 52 9.94 -19.24 21.81
C PRO A 52 9.57 -19.81 23.20
N PRO A 53 9.64 -18.99 24.27
CA PRO A 53 9.20 -19.45 25.57
C PRO A 53 7.72 -19.84 25.53
N THR A 54 7.36 -20.91 26.24
CA THR A 54 5.98 -21.40 26.32
C THR A 54 5.06 -20.48 27.11
N ASP A 55 5.62 -19.72 28.05
CA ASP A 55 4.91 -18.70 28.81
C ASP A 55 5.50 -17.32 28.46
N VAL A 56 4.69 -16.50 27.80
CA VAL A 56 5.01 -15.13 27.40
C VAL A 56 4.27 -14.07 28.23
N ARG A 57 3.53 -14.51 29.26
CA ARG A 57 2.85 -13.60 30.17
C ARG A 57 3.87 -12.82 30.99
N GLY A 58 3.67 -11.52 31.06
CA GLY A 58 4.58 -10.62 31.77
C GLY A 58 5.81 -10.16 30.95
N VAL A 59 5.90 -10.53 29.66
CA VAL A 59 6.89 -9.89 28.77
C VAL A 59 6.46 -8.47 28.48
N GLU A 60 7.26 -7.51 28.94
CA GLU A 60 7.05 -6.08 28.69
C GLU A 60 7.97 -5.62 27.56
N VAL A 61 7.40 -4.90 26.57
CA VAL A 61 8.18 -4.25 25.52
C VAL A 61 8.50 -2.83 25.98
N LEU A 62 9.77 -2.59 26.32
CA LEU A 62 10.23 -1.29 26.78
C LEU A 62 10.68 -0.44 25.59
N VAL A 63 10.06 0.71 25.42
CA VAL A 63 10.43 1.73 24.42
C VAL A 63 10.62 3.04 25.16
N ASP A 64 11.76 3.70 24.92
CA ASP A 64 12.01 5.05 25.46
C ASP A 64 10.95 6.01 24.89
N PRO A 65 10.13 6.67 25.74
CA PRO A 65 9.10 7.61 25.28
C PRO A 65 9.65 8.81 24.48
N LYS A 66 10.94 9.09 24.59
CA LYS A 66 11.64 10.15 23.85
C LYS A 66 12.29 9.66 22.56
N SER A 67 12.17 8.38 22.24
CA SER A 67 12.74 7.84 21.00
C SER A 67 12.04 8.46 19.79
N ASP A 68 12.83 8.97 18.84
CA ASP A 68 12.35 9.43 17.53
C ASP A 68 12.24 8.28 16.52
N ARG A 69 12.76 7.08 16.85
CA ARG A 69 12.87 5.92 15.97
C ARG A 69 11.92 4.79 16.31
N LEU A 70 11.48 4.69 17.55
CA LEU A 70 10.63 3.63 18.06
C LEU A 70 9.45 4.24 18.83
N ALA A 71 8.25 3.71 18.57
CA ALA A 71 7.06 3.98 19.36
C ALA A 71 6.21 2.72 19.43
N LEU A 72 5.52 2.50 20.53
CA LEU A 72 4.51 1.45 20.60
C LEU A 72 3.39 1.78 19.62
N LEU A 73 2.96 0.79 18.82
CA LEU A 73 1.87 0.95 17.89
C LEU A 73 0.53 0.73 18.62
N GLU A 74 -0.27 1.78 18.65
CA GLU A 74 -1.65 1.66 19.11
C GLU A 74 -2.52 0.95 18.06
N PRO A 75 -3.37 -0.01 18.45
CA PRO A 75 -4.28 -0.68 17.53
C PRO A 75 -5.20 0.33 16.85
N PHE A 76 -5.41 0.17 15.54
CA PHE A 76 -6.35 1.01 14.82
C PHE A 76 -7.79 0.78 15.29
N ALA A 77 -8.57 1.86 15.41
CA ALA A 77 -9.95 1.77 15.82
C ALA A 77 -10.79 0.89 14.87
N PRO A 78 -11.72 0.07 15.40
CA PRO A 78 -12.66 -0.66 14.57
C PRO A 78 -13.52 0.27 13.71
N TRP A 79 -14.14 -0.29 12.68
CA TRP A 79 -15.15 0.43 11.92
C TRP A 79 -16.35 0.78 12.83
N HIS A 80 -16.83 2.01 12.74
CA HIS A 80 -17.89 2.54 13.64
C HIS A 80 -19.31 2.07 13.30
N GLY A 81 -19.48 1.24 12.24
CA GLY A 81 -20.77 0.67 11.84
C GLY A 81 -21.58 1.51 10.85
N GLY A 82 -21.22 2.75 10.59
CA GLY A 82 -21.90 3.63 9.64
C GLY A 82 -21.18 3.75 8.30
N ASP A 83 -21.84 4.35 7.32
CA ASP A 83 -21.27 4.69 6.03
C ASP A 83 -20.20 5.78 6.17
N PHE A 84 -19.33 5.86 5.19
CA PHE A 84 -18.43 6.99 5.11
C PHE A 84 -19.14 8.16 4.43
N THR A 85 -19.20 9.28 5.11
CA THR A 85 -19.83 10.51 4.64
C THR A 85 -18.85 11.66 4.74
N ASP A 86 -19.02 12.65 3.86
CA ASP A 86 -18.26 13.91 3.92
C ASP A 86 -16.72 13.76 3.90
N LEU A 87 -16.19 12.76 3.16
CA LEU A 87 -14.76 12.56 3.00
C LEU A 87 -14.19 13.60 2.03
N PRO A 88 -13.28 14.50 2.44
CA PRO A 88 -12.54 15.32 1.49
C PRO A 88 -11.60 14.46 0.65
N VAL A 89 -11.44 14.81 -0.63
CA VAL A 89 -10.36 14.30 -1.47
C VAL A 89 -9.06 14.96 -1.03
N LEU A 90 -8.18 14.20 -0.35
CA LEU A 90 -6.88 14.73 0.06
C LEU A 90 -5.98 15.00 -1.14
N ILE A 91 -5.90 14.05 -2.05
CA ILE A 91 -5.13 14.15 -3.30
C ILE A 91 -5.76 13.27 -4.37
N LYS A 92 -5.76 13.74 -5.61
CA LYS A 92 -5.96 12.95 -6.82
C LYS A 92 -4.60 12.79 -7.48
N ALA A 93 -4.02 11.58 -7.35
CA ALA A 93 -2.71 11.27 -7.90
C ALA A 93 -2.83 11.00 -9.40
N GLN A 94 -1.98 11.66 -10.21
CA GLN A 94 -1.90 11.50 -11.65
C GLN A 94 -0.83 10.50 -12.04
N GLY A 95 -1.16 9.59 -12.96
CA GLY A 95 -0.22 8.65 -13.54
C GLY A 95 0.35 7.68 -12.51
N LYS A 96 1.59 7.26 -12.73
CA LYS A 96 2.25 6.23 -11.90
C LYS A 96 2.48 6.71 -10.47
N CYS A 97 1.76 6.13 -9.51
CA CYS A 97 1.96 6.35 -8.08
C CYS A 97 2.47 5.05 -7.43
N THR A 98 3.78 4.96 -7.23
CA THR A 98 4.44 3.79 -6.66
C THR A 98 4.43 3.82 -5.14
N THR A 99 4.80 2.70 -4.50
CA THR A 99 5.00 2.67 -3.05
C THR A 99 6.10 3.64 -2.58
N ASP A 100 7.06 4.00 -3.44
CA ASP A 100 8.04 5.06 -3.14
C ASP A 100 7.42 6.46 -3.13
N HIS A 101 6.41 6.70 -3.94
CA HIS A 101 5.67 7.97 -3.91
C HIS A 101 4.76 8.08 -2.69
N ILE A 102 4.28 6.92 -2.16
CA ILE A 102 3.37 6.88 -1.00
C ILE A 102 4.14 6.87 0.32
N SER A 103 5.19 6.06 0.43
CA SER A 103 6.05 5.94 1.61
C SER A 103 7.49 5.73 1.16
N MET A 104 8.25 6.80 1.07
CA MET A 104 9.62 6.77 0.60
C MET A 104 10.53 5.89 1.47
N ALA A 105 11.47 5.21 0.83
CA ALA A 105 12.59 4.54 1.47
C ALA A 105 13.75 5.53 1.80
N GLY A 106 14.98 5.03 1.79
CA GLY A 106 16.18 5.83 2.03
C GLY A 106 16.25 6.37 3.46
N PRO A 107 16.46 7.67 3.65
CA PRO A 107 16.62 8.27 4.99
C PRO A 107 15.43 8.07 5.93
N TRP A 108 14.22 7.86 5.38
CA TRP A 108 13.00 7.64 6.15
C TRP A 108 12.97 6.29 6.86
N LEU A 109 13.72 5.29 6.36
CA LEU A 109 13.74 3.94 6.94
C LEU A 109 14.21 3.90 8.39
N LYS A 110 14.92 4.92 8.87
CA LYS A 110 15.27 5.04 10.29
C LYS A 110 14.05 5.15 11.21
N TYR A 111 12.91 5.60 10.68
CA TYR A 111 11.65 5.77 11.43
C TYR A 111 10.69 4.61 11.29
N ARG A 112 11.08 3.46 10.70
CA ARG A 112 10.18 2.31 10.49
C ARG A 112 9.49 1.80 11.75
N GLY A 113 10.12 1.97 12.90
CA GLY A 113 9.56 1.59 14.20
C GLY A 113 8.75 2.72 14.87
N HIS A 114 8.55 3.87 14.22
CA HIS A 114 7.82 5.00 14.75
C HIS A 114 6.81 5.52 13.73
N LEU A 115 5.58 4.99 13.78
CA LEU A 115 4.58 5.22 12.75
C LEU A 115 4.25 6.70 12.54
N ASP A 116 4.15 7.49 13.61
CA ASP A 116 3.85 8.91 13.48
C ASP A 116 4.96 9.68 12.76
N ASN A 117 6.24 9.40 13.09
CA ASN A 117 7.37 10.08 12.47
C ASN A 117 7.54 9.68 11.00
N ILE A 118 7.41 8.40 10.64
CA ILE A 118 7.51 7.98 9.24
C ILE A 118 6.36 8.54 8.40
N SER A 119 5.19 8.76 9.00
CA SER A 119 4.02 9.33 8.31
C SER A 119 4.24 10.77 7.80
N ASN A 120 5.34 11.44 8.16
CA ASN A 120 5.71 12.72 7.57
C ASN A 120 6.19 12.61 6.12
N ASN A 121 6.42 11.39 5.60
CA ASN A 121 6.73 11.16 4.19
C ASN A 121 5.51 10.68 3.36
N MET A 122 4.33 10.60 3.96
CA MET A 122 3.14 10.08 3.31
C MET A 122 2.78 10.90 2.06
N LEU A 123 2.78 10.22 0.90
CA LEU A 123 2.37 10.76 -0.41
C LEU A 123 3.16 11.99 -0.91
N ILE A 124 4.33 12.29 -0.32
CA ILE A 124 5.14 13.44 -0.74
C ILE A 124 5.70 13.32 -2.17
N GLY A 125 5.75 12.10 -2.72
CA GLY A 125 6.18 11.85 -4.10
C GLY A 125 5.03 11.75 -5.11
N ALA A 126 3.78 11.76 -4.65
CA ALA A 126 2.63 11.68 -5.54
C ALA A 126 2.41 13.01 -6.29
N VAL A 127 2.18 12.93 -7.60
CA VAL A 127 1.86 14.11 -8.42
C VAL A 127 0.37 14.42 -8.28
N ASN A 128 0.03 15.63 -7.87
CA ASN A 128 -1.34 16.08 -7.75
C ASN A 128 -1.92 16.40 -9.15
N ALA A 129 -2.97 15.68 -9.55
CA ALA A 129 -3.62 15.84 -10.86
C ALA A 129 -4.22 17.23 -11.10
N PHE A 130 -4.52 17.97 -10.03
CA PHE A 130 -5.14 19.30 -10.14
C PHE A 130 -4.12 20.41 -10.38
N THR A 131 -2.89 20.25 -9.91
CA THR A 131 -1.86 21.29 -9.96
C THR A 131 -0.59 20.88 -10.70
N GLY A 132 -0.35 19.57 -10.90
CA GLY A 132 0.90 19.03 -11.43
C GLY A 132 2.07 19.07 -10.42
N GLU A 133 1.84 19.51 -9.18
CA GLU A 133 2.88 19.61 -8.16
C GLU A 133 2.95 18.32 -7.32
N THR A 134 4.12 18.08 -6.72
CA THR A 134 4.32 17.05 -5.69
C THR A 134 4.30 17.67 -4.31
N ASN A 135 3.90 16.88 -3.31
CA ASN A 135 3.82 17.28 -1.90
C ASN A 135 3.04 18.59 -1.66
N ARG A 136 2.06 18.88 -2.50
CA ARG A 136 1.25 20.09 -2.36
C ARG A 136 -0.21 19.83 -2.69
N VAL A 137 -1.08 20.06 -1.72
CA VAL A 137 -2.53 19.86 -1.83
C VAL A 137 -3.30 20.99 -1.16
N LYS A 138 -4.56 21.17 -1.58
CA LYS A 138 -5.47 22.13 -0.97
C LYS A 138 -6.02 21.55 0.34
N ASN A 139 -5.98 22.34 1.39
CA ASN A 139 -6.71 22.05 2.63
C ASN A 139 -8.15 22.55 2.47
N GLN A 140 -9.12 21.64 2.40
CA GLN A 140 -10.52 22.00 2.24
C GLN A 140 -11.16 22.58 3.52
N LEU A 141 -10.45 22.63 4.68
CA LEU A 141 -10.95 23.25 5.90
C LEU A 141 -10.88 24.79 5.84
N ASP A 142 -9.82 25.32 5.22
CA ASP A 142 -9.52 26.76 5.23
C ASP A 142 -9.15 27.31 3.84
N GLY A 143 -9.08 26.45 2.82
CA GLY A 143 -8.70 26.80 1.45
C GLY A 143 -7.21 27.04 1.23
N SER A 144 -6.37 26.89 2.26
CA SER A 144 -4.91 27.02 2.13
C SER A 144 -4.31 25.86 1.34
N SER A 145 -3.04 26.00 0.91
CA SER A 145 -2.26 24.92 0.34
C SER A 145 -1.15 24.50 1.30
N GLY A 146 -0.92 23.20 1.43
CA GLY A 146 0.09 22.66 2.32
C GLY A 146 0.69 21.35 1.84
N GLU A 147 1.69 20.86 2.55
CA GLU A 147 2.25 19.52 2.33
C GLU A 147 1.21 18.44 2.63
N VAL A 148 1.22 17.37 1.83
CA VAL A 148 0.22 16.30 1.93
C VAL A 148 0.07 15.73 3.35
N PRO A 149 1.16 15.33 4.06
CA PRO A 149 1.01 14.79 5.40
C PRO A 149 0.52 15.84 6.41
N GLN A 150 0.82 17.11 6.22
CA GLN A 150 0.37 18.18 7.13
C GLN A 150 -1.13 18.46 6.96
N VAL A 151 -1.64 18.48 5.73
CA VAL A 151 -3.07 18.60 5.48
C VAL A 151 -3.83 17.39 6.00
N ALA A 152 -3.30 16.18 5.82
CA ALA A 152 -3.89 14.96 6.40
C ALA A 152 -3.95 15.02 7.93
N ARG A 153 -2.90 15.56 8.59
CA ARG A 153 -2.89 15.79 10.05
C ARG A 153 -3.94 16.82 10.46
N ALA A 154 -4.12 17.88 9.69
CA ALA A 154 -5.17 18.89 9.95
C ALA A 154 -6.57 18.25 9.88
N TYR A 155 -6.84 17.42 8.87
CA TYR A 155 -8.10 16.68 8.78
C TYR A 155 -8.30 15.76 9.98
N LYS A 156 -7.28 14.96 10.33
CA LYS A 156 -7.32 14.08 11.51
C LYS A 156 -7.60 14.86 12.80
N ALA A 157 -6.95 16.00 12.99
CA ALA A 157 -7.17 16.86 14.17
C ALA A 157 -8.60 17.44 14.22
N ALA A 158 -9.20 17.69 13.06
CA ALA A 158 -10.60 18.12 12.92
C ALA A 158 -11.61 16.96 13.03
N GLY A 159 -11.15 15.72 13.28
CA GLY A 159 -12.01 14.54 13.31
C GLY A 159 -12.52 14.06 11.95
N LEU A 160 -11.99 14.61 10.86
CA LEU A 160 -12.35 14.22 9.50
C LEU A 160 -11.50 13.06 9.02
N ARG A 161 -12.16 12.10 8.39
CA ARG A 161 -11.50 11.10 7.53
C ARG A 161 -11.45 11.63 6.11
N TRP A 162 -10.59 11.06 5.29
CA TRP A 162 -10.34 11.50 3.93
C TRP A 162 -10.09 10.32 3.00
N LEU A 163 -10.05 10.56 1.70
CA LEU A 163 -9.68 9.55 0.71
C LEU A 163 -8.59 10.05 -0.24
N VAL A 164 -7.93 9.08 -0.87
CA VAL A 164 -7.04 9.28 -2.02
C VAL A 164 -7.76 8.82 -3.27
N VAL A 165 -7.61 9.56 -4.35
CA VAL A 165 -7.95 9.11 -5.70
C VAL A 165 -6.66 8.85 -6.45
N GLY A 166 -6.51 7.68 -7.07
CA GLY A 166 -5.31 7.28 -7.81
C GLY A 166 -5.62 6.85 -9.23
N ASP A 167 -4.58 6.78 -10.04
CA ASP A 167 -4.63 6.36 -11.43
C ASP A 167 -4.41 4.84 -11.57
N GLU A 168 -3.84 4.40 -12.67
CA GLU A 168 -3.59 2.99 -12.95
C GLU A 168 -2.42 2.43 -12.13
N ASN A 169 -2.53 1.14 -11.76
CA ASN A 169 -1.51 0.37 -11.06
C ASN A 169 -0.99 1.05 -9.78
N TYR A 170 -1.89 1.69 -9.03
CA TYR A 170 -1.56 2.43 -7.81
C TYR A 170 -0.90 1.54 -6.77
N GLY A 171 0.23 2.00 -6.23
CA GLY A 171 1.02 1.26 -5.24
C GLY A 171 1.94 0.20 -5.83
N GLU A 172 2.27 0.28 -7.13
CA GLU A 172 3.30 -0.56 -7.74
C GLU A 172 4.65 -0.40 -7.02
N GLY A 173 5.47 -1.45 -7.03
CA GLY A 173 6.82 -1.43 -6.49
C GLY A 173 7.00 -2.38 -5.32
N SER A 174 7.88 -2.01 -4.38
CA SER A 174 8.19 -2.84 -3.21
C SER A 174 6.98 -3.02 -2.28
N SER A 175 6.87 -4.19 -1.65
CA SER A 175 5.88 -4.45 -0.60
C SER A 175 6.21 -3.61 0.63
N ARG A 176 5.54 -2.47 0.76
CA ARG A 176 5.70 -1.58 1.92
C ARG A 176 4.40 -1.48 2.69
N GLU A 177 4.36 -2.09 3.83
CA GLU A 177 3.22 -2.03 4.74
C GLU A 177 3.00 -0.59 5.22
N HIS A 178 4.07 0.19 5.39
CA HIS A 178 3.99 1.61 5.75
C HIS A 178 3.20 2.42 4.74
N ALA A 179 3.26 2.10 3.43
CA ALA A 179 2.44 2.74 2.41
C ALA A 179 0.91 2.55 2.62
N ALA A 180 0.51 1.64 3.50
CA ALA A 180 -0.87 1.48 3.94
C ALA A 180 -1.06 1.94 5.41
N MET A 181 -0.06 1.73 6.27
CA MET A 181 -0.13 2.12 7.68
C MET A 181 -0.16 3.63 7.87
N GLU A 182 0.66 4.37 7.13
CA GLU A 182 0.74 5.83 7.21
C GLU A 182 -0.58 6.51 6.82
N PRO A 183 -1.19 6.22 5.66
CA PRO A 183 -2.51 6.75 5.35
C PRO A 183 -3.55 6.39 6.43
N ARG A 184 -3.55 5.13 6.90
CA ARG A 184 -4.46 4.70 7.96
C ARG A 184 -4.26 5.49 9.24
N HIS A 185 -3.00 5.68 9.66
CA HIS A 185 -2.63 6.45 10.85
C HIS A 185 -3.09 7.90 10.75
N LEU A 186 -2.98 8.51 9.58
CA LEU A 186 -3.39 9.90 9.35
C LEU A 186 -4.88 10.08 9.02
N GLY A 187 -5.68 9.00 9.03
CA GLY A 187 -7.14 9.10 8.92
C GLY A 187 -7.74 8.71 7.57
N CYS A 188 -6.96 8.12 6.66
CA CYS A 188 -7.48 7.61 5.38
C CYS A 188 -8.62 6.61 5.61
N ALA A 189 -9.76 6.84 4.98
CA ALA A 189 -10.91 5.95 4.98
C ALA A 189 -10.89 4.99 3.80
N ALA A 190 -10.57 5.52 2.62
CA ALA A 190 -10.64 4.80 1.36
C ALA A 190 -9.55 5.27 0.39
N VAL A 191 -9.19 4.39 -0.52
CA VAL A 191 -8.36 4.68 -1.70
C VAL A 191 -9.14 4.23 -2.91
N LEU A 192 -9.48 5.15 -3.81
CA LEU A 192 -10.26 4.91 -5.03
C LEU A 192 -9.35 5.09 -6.24
N VAL A 193 -9.24 4.10 -7.10
CA VAL A 193 -8.29 4.11 -8.21
C VAL A 193 -8.89 3.51 -9.49
N ARG A 194 -8.23 3.75 -10.63
CA ARG A 194 -8.51 3.00 -11.86
C ARG A 194 -8.10 1.53 -11.72
N SER A 195 -6.92 1.27 -11.16
CA SER A 195 -6.48 -0.09 -10.81
C SER A 195 -5.40 -0.08 -9.73
N PHE A 196 -5.28 -1.19 -8.99
CA PHE A 196 -4.25 -1.38 -7.95
C PHE A 196 -3.13 -2.30 -8.39
N ALA A 197 -1.93 -2.04 -7.85
CA ALA A 197 -0.95 -3.09 -7.67
C ALA A 197 -1.44 -4.06 -6.57
N ARG A 198 -1.52 -5.35 -6.90
CA ARG A 198 -2.17 -6.39 -6.09
C ARG A 198 -1.69 -6.44 -4.63
N ILE A 199 -0.37 -6.32 -4.40
CA ILE A 199 0.19 -6.39 -3.05
C ILE A 199 -0.26 -5.19 -2.22
N HIS A 200 -0.25 -4.00 -2.81
CA HIS A 200 -0.65 -2.78 -2.13
C HIS A 200 -2.14 -2.79 -1.75
N GLU A 201 -3.00 -3.24 -2.65
CA GLU A 201 -4.42 -3.43 -2.36
C GLU A 201 -4.63 -4.34 -1.13
N THR A 202 -3.89 -5.46 -1.07
CA THR A 202 -3.94 -6.37 0.08
C THR A 202 -3.45 -5.69 1.36
N ASN A 203 -2.40 -4.88 1.29
CA ASN A 203 -1.89 -4.14 2.43
C ASN A 203 -2.90 -3.10 2.96
N LEU A 204 -3.60 -2.39 2.07
CA LEU A 204 -4.69 -1.49 2.46
C LEU A 204 -5.79 -2.23 3.22
N LYS A 205 -6.24 -3.39 2.72
CA LYS A 205 -7.24 -4.23 3.38
C LYS A 205 -6.80 -4.68 4.77
N LYS A 206 -5.52 -5.10 4.91
CA LYS A 206 -4.94 -5.51 6.21
C LYS A 206 -4.95 -4.39 7.24
N GLN A 207 -4.83 -3.14 6.82
CA GLN A 207 -4.84 -1.97 7.69
C GLN A 207 -6.25 -1.38 7.90
N GLY A 208 -7.30 -2.00 7.37
CA GLY A 208 -8.67 -1.52 7.52
C GLY A 208 -8.99 -0.26 6.72
N ILE A 209 -8.26 -0.01 5.65
CA ILE A 209 -8.62 0.96 4.61
C ILE A 209 -9.49 0.27 3.58
N LEU A 210 -10.42 0.99 2.97
CA LEU A 210 -11.30 0.51 1.91
C LEU A 210 -10.67 0.77 0.52
N PRO A 211 -10.00 -0.22 -0.12
CA PRO A 211 -9.54 -0.09 -1.49
C PRO A 211 -10.68 -0.33 -2.46
N LEU A 212 -10.90 0.63 -3.36
CA LEU A 212 -11.97 0.64 -4.34
C LEU A 212 -11.42 0.91 -5.73
N THR A 213 -12.04 0.32 -6.75
CA THR A 213 -11.81 0.67 -8.14
C THR A 213 -13.06 1.28 -8.74
N PHE A 214 -12.89 2.21 -9.66
CA PHE A 214 -13.99 2.70 -10.48
C PHE A 214 -14.57 1.52 -11.27
N ALA A 215 -15.90 1.43 -11.34
CA ALA A 215 -16.58 0.46 -12.23
C ALA A 215 -16.37 0.85 -13.70
N ASP A 216 -16.43 2.15 -14.00
CA ASP A 216 -15.99 2.75 -15.26
C ASP A 216 -14.69 3.56 -14.97
N PRO A 217 -13.53 3.21 -15.55
CA PRO A 217 -12.29 3.96 -15.36
C PRO A 217 -12.39 5.44 -15.77
N ALA A 218 -13.33 5.82 -16.64
CA ALA A 218 -13.57 7.21 -17.03
C ALA A 218 -14.12 8.08 -15.88
N ASP A 219 -14.75 7.48 -14.88
CA ASP A 219 -15.26 8.19 -13.70
C ASP A 219 -14.14 8.85 -12.86
N TYR A 220 -12.88 8.43 -13.05
CA TYR A 220 -11.73 9.12 -12.47
C TYR A 220 -11.72 10.60 -12.85
N ASP A 221 -12.07 10.94 -14.08
CA ASP A 221 -12.00 12.33 -14.58
C ASP A 221 -13.09 13.21 -13.98
N ARG A 222 -14.17 12.62 -13.43
CA ARG A 222 -15.27 13.33 -12.77
C ARG A 222 -14.90 13.90 -11.41
N VAL A 223 -13.92 13.30 -10.73
CA VAL A 223 -13.52 13.73 -9.39
C VAL A 223 -12.79 15.06 -9.44
N GLN A 224 -13.28 16.05 -8.69
CA GLN A 224 -12.74 17.41 -8.58
C GLN A 224 -12.05 17.64 -7.22
N GLN A 225 -11.25 18.72 -7.16
CA GLN A 225 -10.42 19.02 -5.98
C GLN A 225 -11.23 19.28 -4.70
N ASP A 226 -12.39 19.91 -4.84
CA ASP A 226 -13.22 20.35 -3.72
C ASP A 226 -14.36 19.36 -3.42
N ASP A 227 -14.32 18.18 -4.02
CA ASP A 227 -15.35 17.18 -3.80
C ASP A 227 -15.37 16.66 -2.37
N ARG A 228 -16.60 16.43 -1.90
CA ARG A 228 -16.90 15.63 -0.73
C ARG A 228 -17.47 14.31 -1.18
N VAL A 229 -17.01 13.23 -0.56
CA VAL A 229 -17.33 11.86 -0.98
C VAL A 229 -18.08 11.12 0.10
N ALA A 230 -19.17 10.47 -0.30
CA ALA A 230 -19.87 9.48 0.52
C ALA A 230 -19.75 8.09 -0.13
N ILE A 231 -19.60 7.06 0.70
CA ILE A 231 -19.46 5.65 0.28
C ILE A 231 -20.35 4.77 1.13
N GLY A 232 -21.24 4.01 0.50
CA GLY A 232 -22.14 3.08 1.19
C GLY A 232 -23.00 2.25 0.24
N PRO A 233 -23.86 1.35 0.76
CA PRO A 233 -24.02 1.01 2.18
C PRO A 233 -22.94 0.03 2.67
N LEU A 234 -22.09 0.43 3.61
CA LEU A 234 -20.96 -0.38 4.11
C LEU A 234 -21.40 -1.54 5.01
N ALA A 235 -22.54 -1.41 5.70
CA ALA A 235 -23.10 -2.48 6.54
C ALA A 235 -23.46 -3.71 5.70
N GLU A 236 -23.86 -3.50 4.45
CA GLU A 236 -24.26 -4.54 3.52
C GLU A 236 -23.10 -5.07 2.63
N MET A 237 -21.87 -4.63 2.88
CA MET A 237 -20.71 -5.04 2.08
C MET A 237 -20.57 -6.56 2.07
N ALA A 238 -20.49 -7.14 0.89
CA ALA A 238 -20.36 -8.58 0.65
C ALA A 238 -19.45 -8.84 -0.56
N PRO A 239 -18.76 -9.98 -0.64
CA PRO A 239 -17.90 -10.31 -1.77
C PRO A 239 -18.61 -10.15 -3.12
N GLY A 240 -17.97 -9.44 -4.05
CA GLY A 240 -18.51 -9.21 -5.41
C GLY A 240 -19.68 -8.24 -5.51
N ARG A 241 -20.14 -7.63 -4.42
CA ARG A 241 -21.23 -6.66 -4.44
C ARG A 241 -20.66 -5.24 -4.57
N PRO A 242 -20.98 -4.47 -5.63
CA PRO A 242 -20.55 -3.09 -5.77
C PRO A 242 -21.03 -2.21 -4.60
N LEU A 243 -20.29 -1.15 -4.34
CA LEU A 243 -20.72 -0.07 -3.44
C LEU A 243 -21.11 1.15 -4.29
N ARG A 244 -21.91 2.03 -3.71
CA ARG A 244 -22.24 3.32 -4.31
C ARG A 244 -21.31 4.38 -3.74
N LEU A 245 -20.71 5.17 -4.63
CA LEU A 245 -19.98 6.37 -4.28
C LEU A 245 -20.79 7.57 -4.78
N THR A 246 -20.91 8.59 -3.94
CA THR A 246 -21.52 9.86 -4.28
C THR A 246 -20.50 10.96 -4.13
N LEU A 247 -20.30 11.73 -5.19
CA LEU A 247 -19.55 12.99 -5.18
C LEU A 247 -20.52 14.15 -4.92
N THR A 248 -20.15 15.03 -4.03
CA THR A 248 -20.78 16.37 -3.90
C THR A 248 -19.73 17.41 -4.24
N HIS A 249 -19.93 18.07 -5.35
CA HIS A 249 -19.03 19.09 -5.88
C HIS A 249 -19.11 20.40 -5.10
N GLY A 250 -18.10 21.24 -5.21
CA GLY A 250 -18.05 22.54 -4.53
C GLY A 250 -19.17 23.50 -4.94
N ASP A 251 -19.82 23.30 -6.07
CA ASP A 251 -21.00 24.05 -6.53
C ASP A 251 -22.34 23.47 -6.02
N GLY A 252 -22.30 22.41 -5.22
CA GLY A 252 -23.46 21.74 -4.63
C GLY A 252 -24.12 20.68 -5.51
N ARG A 253 -23.66 20.48 -6.75
CA ARG A 253 -24.14 19.36 -7.57
C ARG A 253 -23.67 18.04 -6.97
N SER A 254 -24.52 17.02 -7.06
CA SER A 254 -24.17 15.66 -6.63
C SER A 254 -24.36 14.70 -7.76
N GLU A 255 -23.42 13.75 -7.87
CA GLU A 255 -23.49 12.64 -8.80
C GLU A 255 -23.04 11.34 -8.14
N SER A 256 -23.55 10.22 -8.61
CA SER A 256 -23.24 8.91 -8.04
C SER A 256 -22.87 7.92 -9.12
N PHE A 257 -21.97 7.01 -8.77
CA PHE A 257 -21.59 5.87 -9.61
C PHE A 257 -21.24 4.66 -8.75
N GLU A 258 -21.12 3.51 -9.39
CA GLU A 258 -20.69 2.29 -8.71
C GLU A 258 -19.17 2.22 -8.61
N VAL A 259 -18.70 1.68 -7.49
CA VAL A 259 -17.31 1.34 -7.26
C VAL A 259 -17.20 -0.13 -6.85
N LEU A 260 -16.12 -0.76 -7.26
CA LEU A 260 -15.89 -2.18 -7.06
C LEU A 260 -14.86 -2.40 -5.96
N HIS A 261 -14.91 -3.58 -5.38
CA HIS A 261 -13.91 -4.06 -4.44
C HIS A 261 -13.70 -5.57 -4.57
N THR A 262 -12.54 -6.04 -4.15
CA THR A 262 -12.16 -7.46 -4.19
C THR A 262 -12.07 -8.08 -2.79
N PHE A 263 -12.82 -7.57 -1.81
CA PHE A 263 -12.85 -8.14 -0.47
C PHE A 263 -13.46 -9.54 -0.45
N THR A 264 -12.77 -10.47 0.19
CA THR A 264 -13.38 -11.73 0.64
C THR A 264 -14.17 -11.52 1.93
N ALA A 265 -14.99 -12.50 2.33
CA ALA A 265 -15.74 -12.43 3.59
C ALA A 265 -14.81 -12.23 4.81
N GLU A 266 -13.64 -12.89 4.84
CA GLU A 266 -12.65 -12.74 5.90
C GLU A 266 -12.02 -11.32 5.88
N GLN A 267 -11.71 -10.78 4.72
CA GLN A 267 -11.17 -9.43 4.61
C GLN A 267 -12.19 -8.35 5.01
N ILE A 268 -13.49 -8.58 4.78
CA ILE A 268 -14.56 -7.72 5.32
C ILE A 268 -14.55 -7.76 6.86
N ALA A 269 -14.29 -8.92 7.45
CA ALA A 269 -14.13 -9.02 8.90
C ALA A 269 -12.90 -8.24 9.41
N TRP A 270 -11.78 -8.22 8.65
CA TRP A 270 -10.62 -7.36 8.97
C TRP A 270 -11.00 -5.88 8.97
N PHE A 271 -11.69 -5.44 7.92
CA PHE A 271 -12.18 -4.05 7.80
C PHE A 271 -13.03 -3.66 9.01
N ARG A 272 -14.01 -4.51 9.37
CA ARG A 272 -14.90 -4.28 10.53
C ARG A 272 -14.14 -4.25 11.86
N ALA A 273 -13.13 -5.09 12.01
CA ALA A 273 -12.27 -5.11 13.20
C ALA A 273 -11.28 -3.93 13.27
N GLY A 274 -11.12 -3.17 12.16
CA GLY A 274 -10.18 -2.06 12.04
C GLY A 274 -8.81 -2.43 11.49
N SER A 275 -8.44 -3.72 11.57
CA SER A 275 -7.25 -4.31 10.92
C SER A 275 -7.29 -5.84 10.97
N ALA A 276 -6.46 -6.50 10.16
CA ALA A 276 -6.27 -7.95 10.25
C ALA A 276 -5.69 -8.36 11.62
N LEU A 277 -4.75 -7.58 12.17
CA LEU A 277 -4.17 -7.86 13.49
C LEU A 277 -5.23 -7.79 14.60
N ASN A 278 -6.13 -6.80 14.57
CA ASN A 278 -7.23 -6.71 15.52
C ASN A 278 -8.13 -7.95 15.45
N ARG A 279 -8.40 -8.44 14.24
CA ARG A 279 -9.19 -9.65 14.01
C ARG A 279 -8.54 -10.87 14.64
N ILE A 280 -7.23 -11.06 14.42
CA ILE A 280 -6.46 -12.15 15.02
C ILE A 280 -6.48 -12.04 16.56
N LYS A 281 -6.20 -10.84 17.10
CA LYS A 281 -6.19 -10.59 18.55
C LYS A 281 -7.53 -10.93 19.22
N SER A 282 -8.66 -10.77 18.52
CA SER A 282 -9.98 -11.11 19.04
C SER A 282 -10.26 -12.62 19.14
N GLY A 283 -9.30 -13.48 18.80
CA GLY A 283 -9.44 -14.95 18.82
C GLY A 283 -10.40 -15.52 17.78
N ARG A 284 -10.73 -14.74 16.77
CA ARG A 284 -11.67 -15.10 15.69
C ARG A 284 -10.94 -15.16 14.32
N GLY A 285 -9.68 -15.59 14.34
CA GLY A 285 -8.88 -15.85 13.14
C GLY A 285 -9.09 -17.25 12.61
#